data_761dd55aaa7d702b9aecd7c5bfaccd2d
#
_entry.id   761dd55aaa7d702b9aecd7c5bfaccd2d
#
_cell.length_a   1.000
_cell.length_b   1.000
_cell.length_c   1.000
_cell.angle_alpha   90.00
_cell.angle_beta   90.00
_cell.angle_gamma   90.00
#
_symmetry.space_group_name_H-M   'P 1'
#
loop_
_entity.id
_entity.type
_entity.pdbx_description
1 polymer ?
#
loop_
_entity_poly.entity_id
_entity_poly.type
_entity_poly.pdbx_seq_one_letter_code
_entity_poly.pdbx_strand_id
1 'polypeptide(L)'
;MDKNTTLVAAWYGSAVTTLLFSLLFLIYLSTPKIMQPQIQTFKLYTALPQDDIEVSSSIGLKDARAKIIEDFFKGHKAPLSKYGDIFITVADKYKLDYRLLPAIAMQESNGGKKVITDSFNPFGYGIYGKLVTRFGTWEEGIERVGRALREDYLDAGLKNPVQIMAKYTPPSLAIGGTWAKGVNSFMEDLR
;
A
#
# COMPACT_ATOMS: atom_id res chain seq x y z
N MET A 1 -42.07 -15.58 53.77
CA MET A 1 -40.65 -15.29 53.43
C MET A 1 -40.11 -14.51 54.61
N ASP A 2 -39.13 -15.06 55.33
CA ASP A 2 -38.56 -14.43 56.51
C ASP A 2 -37.94 -13.08 56.24
N LYS A 3 -38.17 -12.07 57.10
CA LYS A 3 -37.62 -10.74 57.02
C LYS A 3 -36.09 -10.75 56.81
N ASN A 4 -35.40 -11.74 57.35
CA ASN A 4 -33.97 -11.90 57.26
C ASN A 4 -33.52 -12.33 55.85
N THR A 5 -34.28 -13.18 55.15
CA THR A 5 -33.99 -13.63 53.80
C THR A 5 -34.18 -12.51 52.77
N THR A 6 -35.16 -11.63 52.97
CA THR A 6 -35.36 -10.44 52.09
C THR A 6 -34.27 -9.41 52.30
N LEU A 7 -33.78 -9.19 53.51
CA LEU A 7 -32.65 -8.26 53.76
C LEU A 7 -31.34 -8.78 53.17
N VAL A 8 -31.07 -10.07 53.29
CA VAL A 8 -29.86 -10.70 52.68
C VAL A 8 -29.92 -10.63 51.15
N ALA A 9 -31.08 -10.93 50.54
CA ALA A 9 -31.25 -10.84 49.09
C ALA A 9 -31.10 -9.39 48.57
N ALA A 10 -31.64 -8.41 49.31
CA ALA A 10 -31.46 -7.01 48.95
C ALA A 10 -30.00 -6.54 49.07
N TRP A 11 -29.27 -7.01 50.08
CA TRP A 11 -27.85 -6.70 50.24
C TRP A 11 -26.99 -7.29 49.13
N TYR A 12 -27.20 -8.57 48.77
CA TYR A 12 -26.52 -9.19 47.65
C TYR A 12 -26.87 -8.53 46.30
N GLY A 13 -28.13 -8.17 46.07
CA GLY A 13 -28.58 -7.46 44.88
C GLY A 13 -27.91 -6.11 44.74
N SER A 14 -27.77 -5.35 45.83
CA SER A 14 -27.09 -4.04 45.80
C SER A 14 -25.58 -4.18 45.59
N ALA A 15 -24.94 -5.19 46.16
CA ALA A 15 -23.52 -5.45 45.97
C ALA A 15 -23.20 -5.84 44.52
N VAL A 16 -24.03 -6.69 43.90
CA VAL A 16 -23.87 -7.09 42.49
C VAL A 16 -24.06 -5.89 41.53
N THR A 17 -25.08 -5.05 41.80
CA THR A 17 -25.31 -3.84 40.95
C THR A 17 -24.18 -2.85 41.07
N THR A 18 -23.65 -2.59 42.25
CA THR A 18 -22.49 -1.68 42.42
C THR A 18 -21.22 -2.22 41.72
N LEU A 19 -21.03 -3.55 41.76
CA LEU A 19 -19.89 -4.18 41.08
C LEU A 19 -19.99 -4.06 39.56
N LEU A 20 -21.20 -4.26 39.00
CA LEU A 20 -21.46 -4.07 37.56
C LEU A 20 -21.26 -2.60 37.13
N PHE A 21 -21.75 -1.63 37.90
CA PHE A 21 -21.53 -0.21 37.60
C PHE A 21 -20.06 0.16 37.66
N SER A 22 -19.31 -0.36 38.63
CA SER A 22 -17.87 -0.09 38.72
C SER A 22 -17.09 -0.69 37.55
N LEU A 23 -17.48 -1.88 37.09
CA LEU A 23 -16.88 -2.53 35.91
C LEU A 23 -17.16 -1.73 34.63
N LEU A 24 -18.41 -1.31 34.43
CA LEU A 24 -18.77 -0.46 33.26
C LEU A 24 -18.06 0.88 33.30
N PHE A 25 -17.88 1.46 34.46
CA PHE A 25 -17.14 2.71 34.62
C PHE A 25 -15.64 2.55 34.31
N LEU A 26 -15.04 1.44 34.73
CA LEU A 26 -13.66 1.09 34.36
C LEU A 26 -13.50 0.88 32.86
N ILE A 27 -14.44 0.18 32.22
CA ILE A 27 -14.45 0.01 30.76
C ILE A 27 -14.56 1.36 30.05
N TYR A 28 -15.44 2.25 30.55
CA TYR A 28 -15.59 3.61 29.99
C TYR A 28 -14.32 4.44 30.12
N LEU A 29 -13.60 4.34 31.23
CA LEU A 29 -12.31 5.02 31.42
C LEU A 29 -11.17 4.41 30.62
N SER A 30 -11.25 3.09 30.35
CA SER A 30 -10.23 2.35 29.60
C SER A 30 -10.39 2.45 28.07
N THR A 31 -11.54 2.92 27.57
CA THR A 31 -11.72 3.16 26.14
C THR A 31 -10.84 4.36 25.73
N PRO A 32 -9.83 4.16 24.87
CA PRO A 32 -9.04 5.28 24.40
C PRO A 32 -9.98 6.24 23.65
N LYS A 33 -10.09 7.46 24.13
CA LYS A 33 -10.69 8.55 23.34
C LYS A 33 -9.84 8.67 22.09
N ILE A 34 -10.32 8.18 20.96
CA ILE A 34 -9.74 8.48 19.65
C ILE A 34 -9.85 10.00 19.50
N MET A 35 -8.78 10.70 19.85
CA MET A 35 -8.62 12.10 19.45
C MET A 35 -8.53 12.08 17.94
N GLN A 36 -9.63 12.45 17.28
CA GLN A 36 -9.54 12.81 15.86
C GLN A 36 -8.49 13.92 15.77
N PRO A 37 -7.46 13.77 14.93
CA PRO A 37 -6.53 14.85 14.69
C PRO A 37 -7.37 16.02 14.17
N GLN A 38 -7.43 17.10 14.94
CA GLN A 38 -7.92 18.38 14.45
C GLN A 38 -6.95 18.81 13.38
N ILE A 39 -7.34 18.60 12.13
CA ILE A 39 -6.65 19.20 10.99
C ILE A 39 -6.89 20.69 11.15
N GLN A 40 -5.92 21.40 11.73
CA GLN A 40 -5.90 22.83 11.71
C GLN A 40 -5.67 23.24 10.25
N THR A 41 -6.77 23.49 9.56
CA THR A 41 -6.73 24.19 8.28
C THR A 41 -6.21 25.61 8.57
N PHE A 42 -4.93 25.81 8.34
CA PHE A 42 -4.39 27.16 8.26
C PHE A 42 -5.07 27.86 7.09
N LYS A 43 -6.01 28.75 7.39
CA LYS A 43 -6.52 29.71 6.40
C LYS A 43 -5.38 30.70 6.07
N LEU A 44 -4.47 30.28 5.21
CA LEU A 44 -3.55 31.17 4.56
C LEU A 44 -4.20 31.62 3.25
N TYR A 45 -4.50 32.91 3.18
CA TYR A 45 -5.04 33.68 2.03
C TYR A 45 -6.53 33.54 1.71
N THR A 46 -7.25 34.55 2.14
CA THR A 46 -8.63 34.91 1.75
C THR A 46 -8.68 35.63 0.39
N ALA A 47 -7.94 35.18 -0.64
CA ALA A 47 -7.91 35.88 -1.92
C ALA A 47 -7.71 34.99 -3.16
N LEU A 48 -8.05 33.68 -3.08
CA LEU A 48 -8.11 32.83 -4.25
C LEU A 48 -9.54 32.29 -4.45
N PRO A 49 -10.03 32.16 -5.69
CA PRO A 49 -11.32 31.55 -5.96
C PRO A 49 -11.39 30.12 -5.42
N GLN A 50 -12.54 29.76 -4.84
CA GLN A 50 -12.74 28.53 -4.08
C GLN A 50 -12.73 27.24 -4.92
N ASP A 51 -12.61 27.37 -6.24
CA ASP A 51 -12.71 26.24 -7.19
C ASP A 51 -11.35 25.57 -7.49
N ASP A 52 -10.20 26.19 -7.12
CA ASP A 52 -8.87 25.69 -7.48
C ASP A 52 -8.19 24.81 -6.41
N ILE A 53 -8.78 24.68 -5.21
CA ILE A 53 -8.11 24.04 -4.06
C ILE A 53 -8.13 22.51 -4.16
N GLU A 54 -9.18 21.90 -4.75
CA GLU A 54 -9.24 20.45 -4.93
C GLU A 54 -8.26 19.95 -6.00
N VAL A 55 -8.07 20.73 -7.07
CA VAL A 55 -7.13 20.39 -8.14
C VAL A 55 -5.69 20.50 -7.66
N SER A 56 -5.37 21.54 -6.89
CA SER A 56 -4.00 21.75 -6.35
C SER A 56 -3.59 20.69 -5.34
N SER A 57 -4.52 20.22 -4.46
CA SER A 57 -4.21 19.18 -3.51
C SER A 57 -4.01 17.80 -4.16
N SER A 58 -4.77 17.50 -5.22
CA SER A 58 -4.63 16.25 -5.97
C SER A 58 -3.35 16.21 -6.82
N ILE A 59 -2.93 17.34 -7.39
CA ILE A 59 -1.68 17.49 -8.13
C ILE A 59 -0.49 17.36 -7.16
N GLY A 60 -0.52 18.05 -6.02
CA GLY A 60 0.54 17.96 -5.02
C GLY A 60 0.72 16.57 -4.42
N LEU A 61 -0.36 15.80 -4.23
CA LEU A 61 -0.28 14.40 -3.77
C LEU A 61 0.29 13.46 -4.84
N LYS A 62 -0.02 13.68 -6.11
CA LYS A 62 0.58 12.92 -7.22
C LYS A 62 2.07 13.19 -7.31
N ASP A 63 2.48 14.46 -7.26
CA ASP A 63 3.87 14.86 -7.28
C ASP A 63 4.66 14.25 -6.11
N ALA A 64 4.06 14.20 -4.91
CA ALA A 64 4.72 13.59 -3.74
C ALA A 64 4.99 12.10 -3.94
N ARG A 65 4.03 11.32 -4.44
CA ARG A 65 4.21 9.88 -4.71
C ARG A 65 5.23 9.64 -5.84
N ALA A 66 5.17 10.43 -6.89
CA ALA A 66 6.12 10.37 -8.00
C ALA A 66 7.53 10.66 -7.51
N LYS A 67 7.68 11.70 -6.68
CA LYS A 67 8.96 12.07 -6.07
C LYS A 67 9.52 10.98 -5.16
N ILE A 68 8.69 10.30 -4.37
CA ILE A 68 9.12 9.16 -3.55
C ILE A 68 9.70 8.05 -4.44
N ILE A 69 9.03 7.72 -5.55
CA ILE A 69 9.51 6.70 -6.50
C ILE A 69 10.83 7.12 -7.17
N GLU A 70 10.94 8.38 -7.58
CA GLU A 70 12.17 8.91 -8.17
C GLU A 70 13.34 8.85 -7.21
N ASP A 71 13.15 9.29 -5.96
CA ASP A 71 14.19 9.31 -4.94
C ASP A 71 14.60 7.88 -4.53
N PHE A 72 13.63 6.96 -4.46
CA PHE A 72 13.89 5.54 -4.24
C PHE A 72 14.82 4.96 -5.33
N PHE A 73 14.47 5.13 -6.61
CA PHE A 73 15.31 4.65 -7.70
C PHE A 73 16.65 5.39 -7.79
N LYS A 74 16.67 6.68 -7.47
CA LYS A 74 17.89 7.50 -7.45
C LYS A 74 18.85 7.02 -6.35
N GLY A 75 18.34 6.72 -5.16
CA GLY A 75 19.11 6.13 -4.06
C GLY A 75 19.79 4.82 -4.47
N HIS A 76 19.11 4.03 -5.27
CA HIS A 76 19.64 2.80 -5.86
C HIS A 76 20.44 3.00 -7.15
N LYS A 77 20.66 4.24 -7.62
CA LYS A 77 21.33 4.58 -8.91
C LYS A 77 20.70 3.83 -10.10
N ALA A 78 19.38 3.72 -10.12
CA ALA A 78 18.63 2.95 -11.11
C ALA A 78 18.18 3.83 -12.29
N PRO A 79 18.18 3.31 -13.54
CA PRO A 79 17.73 4.04 -14.73
C PRO A 79 16.30 4.57 -14.63
N LEU A 80 15.43 3.86 -13.91
CA LEU A 80 14.02 4.22 -13.76
C LEU A 80 13.76 5.45 -12.85
N SER A 81 14.80 6.10 -12.33
CA SER A 81 14.67 7.28 -11.46
C SER A 81 14.00 8.51 -12.10
N LYS A 82 13.80 8.53 -13.41
CA LYS A 82 13.14 9.63 -14.15
C LYS A 82 11.68 9.33 -14.50
N TYR A 83 11.15 8.20 -14.06
CA TYR A 83 9.84 7.69 -14.48
C TYR A 83 8.81 7.63 -13.36
N GLY A 84 9.01 8.40 -12.27
CA GLY A 84 8.09 8.44 -11.13
C GLY A 84 6.65 8.74 -11.54
N ASP A 85 6.44 9.75 -12.37
CA ASP A 85 5.11 10.14 -12.87
C ASP A 85 4.44 9.03 -13.68
N ILE A 86 5.22 8.28 -14.47
CA ILE A 86 4.69 7.16 -15.28
C ILE A 86 4.21 6.04 -14.36
N PHE A 87 4.98 5.69 -13.32
CA PHE A 87 4.56 4.69 -12.34
C PHE A 87 3.26 5.08 -11.65
N ILE A 88 3.10 6.35 -11.25
CA ILE A 88 1.87 6.84 -10.63
C ILE A 88 0.70 6.81 -11.61
N THR A 89 0.90 7.31 -12.84
CA THR A 89 -0.13 7.31 -13.87
C THR A 89 -0.65 5.89 -14.15
N VAL A 90 0.25 4.93 -14.26
CA VAL A 90 -0.08 3.52 -14.49
C VAL A 90 -0.75 2.88 -13.27
N ALA A 91 -0.25 3.16 -12.07
CA ALA A 91 -0.84 2.66 -10.84
C ALA A 91 -2.28 3.16 -10.66
N ASP A 92 -2.52 4.45 -10.85
CA ASP A 92 -3.86 5.05 -10.75
C ASP A 92 -4.80 4.50 -11.84
N LYS A 93 -4.33 4.40 -13.09
CA LYS A 93 -5.10 3.87 -14.22
C LYS A 93 -5.59 2.45 -13.98
N TYR A 94 -4.73 1.58 -13.45
CA TYR A 94 -5.03 0.17 -13.20
C TYR A 94 -5.43 -0.12 -11.75
N LYS A 95 -5.62 0.90 -10.90
CA LYS A 95 -5.99 0.77 -9.49
C LYS A 95 -5.06 -0.17 -8.74
N LEU A 96 -3.77 -0.02 -8.93
CA LEU A 96 -2.70 -0.72 -8.23
C LEU A 96 -2.23 0.09 -7.01
N ASP A 97 -1.69 -0.59 -6.00
CA ASP A 97 -0.83 0.08 -5.02
C ASP A 97 0.36 0.71 -5.76
N TYR A 98 0.57 2.02 -5.64
CA TYR A 98 1.60 2.75 -6.39
C TYR A 98 3.02 2.23 -6.13
N ARG A 99 3.23 1.53 -5.02
CA ARG A 99 4.51 0.95 -4.62
C ARG A 99 4.80 -0.38 -5.32
N LEU A 100 3.75 -1.07 -5.81
CA LEU A 100 3.88 -2.44 -6.30
C LEU A 100 4.77 -2.53 -7.55
N LEU A 101 4.51 -1.73 -8.57
CA LEU A 101 5.31 -1.74 -9.82
C LEU A 101 6.78 -1.36 -9.58
N PRO A 102 7.11 -0.27 -8.86
CA PRO A 102 8.50 0.06 -8.56
C PRO A 102 9.22 -1.04 -7.77
N ALA A 103 8.54 -1.65 -6.79
CA ALA A 103 9.11 -2.73 -5.99
C ALA A 103 9.41 -3.99 -6.83
N ILE A 104 8.50 -4.36 -7.75
CA ILE A 104 8.74 -5.48 -8.68
C ILE A 104 9.91 -5.16 -9.60
N ALA A 105 9.99 -3.96 -10.17
CA ALA A 105 11.10 -3.57 -11.04
C ALA A 105 12.46 -3.61 -10.31
N MET A 106 12.48 -3.24 -9.02
CA MET A 106 13.69 -3.40 -8.19
C MET A 106 14.04 -4.86 -7.98
N GLN A 107 13.06 -5.71 -7.65
CA GLN A 107 13.26 -7.13 -7.42
C GLN A 107 13.79 -7.86 -8.65
N GLU A 108 13.28 -7.54 -9.86
CA GLU A 108 13.58 -8.25 -11.09
C GLU A 108 14.89 -7.78 -11.74
N SER A 109 15.15 -6.49 -11.73
CA SER A 109 16.25 -5.92 -12.52
C SER A 109 17.07 -4.83 -11.82
N ASN A 110 16.93 -4.67 -10.49
CA ASN A 110 17.49 -3.53 -9.78
C ASN A 110 17.09 -2.18 -10.43
N GLY A 111 15.78 -2.03 -10.72
CA GLY A 111 15.25 -0.81 -11.30
C GLY A 111 15.74 -0.53 -12.72
N GLY A 112 15.90 -1.59 -13.51
CA GLY A 112 16.32 -1.50 -14.91
C GLY A 112 17.83 -1.59 -15.15
N LYS A 113 18.66 -1.78 -14.12
CA LYS A 113 20.12 -1.93 -14.31
C LYS A 113 20.52 -3.27 -14.91
N LYS A 114 19.73 -4.32 -14.64
CA LYS A 114 20.00 -5.69 -15.08
C LYS A 114 18.94 -6.16 -16.06
N VAL A 115 18.80 -5.44 -17.16
CA VAL A 115 17.91 -5.81 -18.27
C VAL A 115 18.71 -6.35 -19.45
N ILE A 116 18.06 -7.12 -20.31
CA ILE A 116 18.63 -7.46 -21.61
C ILE A 116 18.78 -6.18 -22.41
N THR A 117 19.93 -5.98 -23.02
CA THR A 117 20.24 -4.76 -23.81
C THR A 117 19.10 -4.41 -24.76
N ASP A 118 18.71 -3.15 -24.77
CA ASP A 118 17.65 -2.57 -25.62
C ASP A 118 16.27 -3.26 -25.48
N SER A 119 16.02 -3.96 -24.35
CA SER A 119 14.70 -4.57 -24.13
C SER A 119 13.70 -3.62 -23.50
N PHE A 120 14.11 -2.58 -22.77
CA PHE A 120 13.27 -1.72 -21.94
C PHE A 120 12.27 -2.49 -21.07
N ASN A 121 12.69 -3.71 -20.63
CA ASN A 121 11.86 -4.64 -19.89
C ASN A 121 12.37 -4.85 -18.45
N PRO A 122 12.06 -3.96 -17.52
CA PRO A 122 12.61 -4.02 -16.17
C PRO A 122 11.95 -5.09 -15.30
N PHE A 123 10.93 -5.76 -15.81
CA PHE A 123 10.13 -6.77 -15.10
C PHE A 123 10.44 -8.21 -15.55
N GLY A 124 11.28 -8.40 -16.55
CA GLY A 124 11.49 -9.72 -17.14
C GLY A 124 10.22 -10.30 -17.81
N TYR A 125 9.25 -9.45 -18.14
CA TYR A 125 7.96 -9.86 -18.66
C TYR A 125 8.06 -10.56 -20.00
N GLY A 126 7.44 -11.76 -20.10
CA GLY A 126 7.40 -12.49 -21.36
C GLY A 126 8.77 -12.98 -21.85
N ILE A 127 9.72 -13.24 -20.94
CA ILE A 127 11.01 -13.82 -21.25
C ILE A 127 10.96 -15.33 -20.95
N TYR A 128 11.10 -16.16 -22.01
CA TYR A 128 11.07 -17.61 -21.91
C TYR A 128 12.20 -18.23 -22.76
N GLY A 129 13.23 -18.73 -22.10
CA GLY A 129 14.39 -19.29 -22.79
C GLY A 129 15.06 -18.27 -23.72
N LYS A 130 14.99 -18.48 -25.05
CA LYS A 130 15.54 -17.55 -26.05
C LYS A 130 14.55 -16.46 -26.50
N LEU A 131 13.28 -16.56 -26.10
CA LEU A 131 12.26 -15.58 -26.44
C LEU A 131 12.36 -14.40 -25.48
N VAL A 132 12.55 -13.21 -26.01
CA VAL A 132 12.70 -11.96 -25.24
C VAL A 132 11.64 -10.96 -25.71
N THR A 133 10.72 -10.61 -24.81
CA THR A 133 9.81 -9.50 -25.05
C THR A 133 10.59 -8.18 -24.89
N ARG A 134 10.55 -7.34 -25.93
CA ARG A 134 11.15 -6.02 -25.97
C ARG A 134 10.07 -4.97 -26.10
N PHE A 135 10.25 -3.87 -25.42
CA PHE A 135 9.41 -2.67 -25.52
C PHE A 135 10.16 -1.57 -26.26
N GLY A 136 9.46 -0.63 -26.83
CA GLY A 136 10.08 0.51 -27.49
C GLY A 136 10.65 1.52 -26.49
N THR A 137 10.05 1.62 -25.30
CA THR A 137 10.43 2.54 -24.23
C THR A 137 10.19 1.93 -22.85
N TRP A 138 10.73 2.55 -21.80
CA TRP A 138 10.45 2.17 -20.41
C TRP A 138 8.98 2.36 -20.06
N GLU A 139 8.34 3.43 -20.54
CA GLU A 139 6.93 3.73 -20.31
C GLU A 139 6.03 2.63 -20.84
N GLU A 140 6.33 2.12 -22.05
CA GLU A 140 5.59 1.00 -22.65
C GLU A 140 5.71 -0.25 -21.79
N GLY A 141 6.91 -0.56 -21.29
CA GLY A 141 7.15 -1.70 -20.40
C GLY A 141 6.38 -1.57 -19.08
N ILE A 142 6.39 -0.39 -18.46
CA ILE A 142 5.67 -0.10 -17.21
C ILE A 142 4.15 -0.24 -17.43
N GLU A 143 3.64 0.37 -18.50
CA GLU A 143 2.22 0.31 -18.85
C GLU A 143 1.76 -1.13 -19.14
N ARG A 144 2.53 -1.89 -19.92
CA ARG A 144 2.18 -3.27 -20.25
C ARG A 144 2.11 -4.16 -19.03
N VAL A 145 3.05 -4.04 -18.10
CA VAL A 145 3.09 -4.86 -16.89
C VAL A 145 2.05 -4.39 -15.88
N GLY A 146 1.81 -3.08 -15.76
CA GLY A 146 0.72 -2.55 -14.94
C GLY A 146 -0.64 -3.10 -15.34
N ARG A 147 -0.92 -3.14 -16.65
CA ARG A 147 -2.13 -3.75 -17.20
C ARG A 147 -2.20 -5.25 -16.88
N ALA A 148 -1.12 -6.00 -17.10
CA ALA A 148 -1.09 -7.43 -16.81
C ALA A 148 -1.32 -7.72 -15.32
N LEU A 149 -0.72 -6.93 -14.41
CA LEU A 149 -0.98 -7.06 -12.97
C LEU A 149 -2.47 -6.87 -12.63
N ARG A 150 -3.14 -5.92 -13.27
CA ARG A 150 -4.59 -5.75 -13.09
C ARG A 150 -5.37 -6.93 -13.61
N GLU A 151 -5.24 -7.21 -14.92
CA GLU A 151 -6.08 -8.16 -15.65
C GLU A 151 -5.80 -9.61 -15.25
N ASP A 152 -4.52 -9.99 -15.15
CA ASP A 152 -4.13 -11.38 -14.94
C ASP A 152 -3.99 -11.81 -13.47
N TYR A 153 -3.86 -10.85 -12.54
CA TYR A 153 -3.60 -11.14 -11.12
C TYR A 153 -4.66 -10.55 -10.19
N LEU A 154 -4.85 -9.22 -10.17
CA LEU A 154 -5.75 -8.61 -9.22
C LEU A 154 -7.22 -8.96 -9.50
N ASP A 155 -7.64 -9.00 -10.76
CA ASP A 155 -8.99 -9.42 -11.15
C ASP A 155 -9.24 -10.91 -10.86
N ALA A 156 -8.17 -11.73 -10.84
CA ALA A 156 -8.21 -13.11 -10.37
C ALA A 156 -8.16 -13.25 -8.84
N GLY A 157 -8.22 -12.14 -8.08
CA GLY A 157 -8.26 -12.13 -6.62
C GLY A 157 -6.88 -12.17 -5.93
N LEU A 158 -5.77 -12.09 -6.67
CA LEU A 158 -4.41 -12.11 -6.13
C LEU A 158 -3.98 -10.67 -5.75
N LYS A 159 -4.19 -10.26 -4.50
CA LYS A 159 -4.16 -8.86 -4.08
C LYS A 159 -2.85 -8.37 -3.45
N ASN A 160 -1.93 -9.27 -3.14
CA ASN A 160 -0.68 -8.93 -2.46
C ASN A 160 0.50 -9.73 -3.02
N PRO A 161 1.76 -9.31 -2.76
CA PRO A 161 2.94 -9.98 -3.32
C PRO A 161 3.01 -11.48 -3.03
N VAL A 162 2.54 -11.95 -1.87
CA VAL A 162 2.56 -13.37 -1.52
C VAL A 162 1.62 -14.18 -2.41
N GLN A 163 0.42 -13.65 -2.67
CA GLN A 163 -0.56 -14.27 -3.56
C GLN A 163 -0.11 -14.20 -5.03
N ILE A 164 0.40 -13.04 -5.46
CA ILE A 164 0.90 -12.80 -6.81
C ILE A 164 2.05 -13.77 -7.13
N MET A 165 2.96 -14.00 -6.19
CA MET A 165 4.13 -14.86 -6.34
C MET A 165 3.77 -16.27 -6.82
N ALA A 166 2.67 -16.83 -6.36
CA ALA A 166 2.24 -18.18 -6.72
C ALA A 166 2.07 -18.38 -8.24
N LYS A 167 1.70 -17.32 -8.96
CA LYS A 167 1.54 -17.31 -10.42
C LYS A 167 2.70 -16.63 -11.14
N TYR A 168 3.27 -15.57 -10.54
CA TYR A 168 4.34 -14.77 -11.13
C TYR A 168 5.67 -15.54 -11.18
N THR A 169 6.04 -16.17 -10.06
CA THR A 169 7.30 -16.93 -9.92
C THR A 169 7.09 -18.18 -9.05
N PRO A 170 6.42 -19.23 -9.55
CA PRO A 170 6.13 -20.44 -8.79
C PRO A 170 7.36 -21.08 -8.10
N PRO A 171 8.57 -21.08 -8.70
CA PRO A 171 9.75 -21.65 -8.05
C PRO A 171 10.12 -20.97 -6.73
N SER A 172 9.77 -19.68 -6.53
CA SER A 172 10.04 -18.95 -5.29
C SER A 172 9.31 -19.53 -4.08
N LEU A 173 8.18 -20.23 -4.29
CA LEU A 173 7.45 -20.91 -3.22
C LEU A 173 8.33 -21.97 -2.55
N ALA A 174 9.03 -22.78 -3.33
CA ALA A 174 9.87 -23.87 -2.82
C ALA A 174 11.08 -23.40 -2.01
N ILE A 175 11.52 -22.15 -2.21
CA ILE A 175 12.68 -21.54 -1.53
C ILE A 175 12.27 -20.50 -0.47
N GLY A 176 11.07 -20.66 0.10
CA GLY A 176 10.60 -19.86 1.22
C GLY A 176 10.07 -18.48 0.86
N GLY A 177 9.63 -18.27 -0.39
CA GLY A 177 8.95 -17.06 -0.83
C GLY A 177 9.85 -15.84 -0.93
N THR A 178 11.09 -16.01 -1.31
CA THR A 178 12.11 -14.94 -1.38
C THR A 178 11.69 -13.77 -2.25
N TRP A 179 10.99 -14.04 -3.37
CA TRP A 179 10.48 -13.00 -4.25
C TRP A 179 9.50 -12.07 -3.54
N ALA A 180 8.46 -12.63 -2.89
CA ALA A 180 7.47 -11.83 -2.19
C ALA A 180 8.06 -11.06 -1.00
N LYS A 181 9.05 -11.65 -0.31
CA LYS A 181 9.77 -10.96 0.76
C LYS A 181 10.55 -9.75 0.22
N GLY A 182 11.24 -9.91 -0.90
CA GLY A 182 11.97 -8.82 -1.55
C GLY A 182 11.03 -7.70 -2.03
N VAL A 183 9.93 -8.05 -2.73
CA VAL A 183 8.94 -7.06 -3.16
C VAL A 183 8.35 -6.32 -1.98
N ASN A 184 7.94 -7.01 -0.91
CA ASN A 184 7.41 -6.36 0.29
C ASN A 184 8.43 -5.42 0.94
N SER A 185 9.70 -5.82 1.04
CA SER A 185 10.76 -4.95 1.56
C SER A 185 10.88 -3.65 0.76
N PHE A 186 10.91 -3.74 -0.57
CA PHE A 186 10.95 -2.54 -1.41
C PHE A 186 9.67 -1.70 -1.33
N MET A 187 8.50 -2.32 -1.13
CA MET A 187 7.26 -1.56 -0.89
C MET A 187 7.29 -0.81 0.45
N GLU A 188 7.98 -1.34 1.47
CA GLU A 188 8.18 -0.62 2.75
C GLU A 188 9.11 0.59 2.58
N ASP A 189 10.16 0.47 1.76
CA ASP A 189 11.09 1.56 1.47
C ASP A 189 10.44 2.72 0.68
N LEU A 190 9.26 2.49 0.10
CA LEU A 190 8.47 3.47 -0.66
C LEU A 190 7.35 4.13 0.19
N ARG A 191 7.48 4.16 1.50
CA ARG A 191 6.53 4.82 2.43
C ARG A 191 6.89 6.25 2.74
#